data_51850e2bce40c6ef94efba5155224cf6
#
_entry.id   51850e2bce40c6ef94efba5155224cf6
#
_cell.length_a   1.000
_cell.length_b   1.000
_cell.length_c   1.000
_cell.angle_alpha   90.00
_cell.angle_beta   90.00
_cell.angle_gamma   90.00
#
_symmetry.space_group_name_H-M   'P 1'
#
loop_
_entity.id
_entity.type
_entity.pdbx_description
1 polymer ?
#
loop_
_entity_poly.entity_id
_entity_poly.type
_entity_poly.pdbx_seq_one_letter_code
_entity_poly.pdbx_strand_id
1 'polypeptide(L)'
;MPKKQKKLSFLLFLSGLLLVACGKEGHSQIVAINNETEYEEVVAKDVAYLYFGFDDCPYCKEFRPILEEELMETGQIAYYYNTKKRVNDANYDEVLDTYGVEFVPLLVRLENGKAVGSVNLDTVADLPALLAAE
;
A
#
# COMPACT_ATOMS: atom_id res chain seq x y z
N MET A 1 9.03 45.48 -65.16
CA MET A 1 9.43 45.52 -63.76
C MET A 1 8.87 44.31 -62.99
N PRO A 2 9.68 43.41 -62.55
CA PRO A 2 9.13 42.24 -61.83
C PRO A 2 8.80 42.58 -60.40
N LYS A 3 7.53 42.45 -60.06
CA LYS A 3 7.08 42.55 -58.67
C LYS A 3 7.53 41.32 -57.90
N LYS A 4 8.38 41.56 -56.94
CA LYS A 4 8.80 40.49 -55.97
C LYS A 4 7.60 40.03 -55.15
N GLN A 5 7.11 38.85 -55.41
CA GLN A 5 6.17 38.15 -54.58
C GLN A 5 6.88 37.71 -53.27
N LYS A 6 6.54 38.35 -52.17
CA LYS A 6 6.92 37.88 -50.86
C LYS A 6 6.08 36.65 -50.52
N LYS A 7 6.69 35.49 -50.64
CA LYS A 7 6.09 34.26 -50.11
C LYS A 7 6.05 34.35 -48.59
N LEU A 8 4.85 34.62 -48.09
CA LEU A 8 4.55 34.54 -46.66
C LEU A 8 4.47 33.05 -46.31
N SER A 9 5.54 32.56 -45.76
CA SER A 9 5.60 31.18 -45.23
C SER A 9 4.78 31.14 -43.94
N PHE A 10 3.56 30.65 -44.05
CA PHE A 10 2.67 30.40 -42.91
C PHE A 10 3.15 29.11 -42.27
N LEU A 11 4.07 29.25 -41.32
CA LEU A 11 4.48 28.15 -40.42
C LEU A 11 3.30 27.89 -39.47
N LEU A 12 2.49 26.89 -39.84
CA LEU A 12 1.56 26.25 -38.95
C LEU A 12 2.33 25.56 -37.83
N PHE A 13 2.46 26.25 -36.69
CA PHE A 13 2.84 25.62 -35.42
C PHE A 13 1.67 24.73 -34.99
N LEU A 14 1.74 23.48 -35.41
CA LEU A 14 0.90 22.43 -34.88
C LEU A 14 1.43 22.12 -33.44
N SER A 15 0.94 22.93 -32.49
CA SER A 15 1.17 22.66 -31.07
C SER A 15 0.46 21.35 -30.71
N GLY A 16 1.18 20.26 -30.86
CA GLY A 16 0.76 18.98 -30.37
C GLY A 16 0.64 19.04 -28.85
N LEU A 17 -0.57 19.23 -28.34
CA LEU A 17 -0.92 19.06 -26.94
C LEU A 17 -0.76 17.59 -26.62
N LEU A 18 0.44 17.19 -26.20
CA LEU A 18 0.69 15.90 -25.58
C LEU A 18 -0.10 15.88 -24.27
N LEU A 19 -1.31 15.34 -24.35
CA LEU A 19 -2.02 14.83 -23.17
C LEU A 19 -1.20 13.66 -22.63
N VAL A 20 -0.27 13.97 -21.72
CA VAL A 20 0.30 12.97 -20.85
C VAL A 20 -0.85 12.50 -19.95
N ALA A 21 -1.54 11.46 -20.39
CA ALA A 21 -2.38 10.67 -19.53
C ALA A 21 -1.42 10.07 -18.48
N CYS A 22 -1.33 10.68 -17.29
CA CYS A 22 -0.83 10.04 -16.11
C CYS A 22 -1.78 8.87 -15.83
N GLY A 23 -1.54 7.72 -16.48
CA GLY A 23 -2.07 6.46 -16.03
C GLY A 23 -1.54 6.27 -14.62
N LYS A 24 -2.41 6.35 -13.61
CA LYS A 24 -2.11 5.79 -12.30
C LYS A 24 -1.92 4.31 -12.54
N GLU A 25 -0.68 3.90 -12.75
CA GLU A 25 -0.32 2.50 -12.62
C GLU A 25 -0.65 2.15 -11.18
N GLY A 26 -1.69 1.33 -11.00
CA GLY A 26 -2.14 0.89 -9.70
C GLY A 26 -1.09 -0.02 -9.09
N HIS A 27 -0.03 0.56 -8.52
CA HIS A 27 0.86 -0.17 -7.66
C HIS A 27 0.07 -0.55 -6.42
N SER A 28 -0.04 -1.85 -6.16
CA SER A 28 -0.65 -2.32 -4.93
C SER A 28 0.11 -1.71 -3.75
N GLN A 29 -0.63 -1.03 -2.87
CA GLN A 29 -0.08 -0.48 -1.62
C GLN A 29 0.10 -1.58 -0.55
N ILE A 30 -0.16 -2.83 -0.90
CA ILE A 30 0.08 -4.00 -0.05
C ILE A 30 1.28 -4.77 -0.60
N VAL A 31 2.34 -4.82 0.20
CA VAL A 31 3.62 -5.45 -0.14
C VAL A 31 3.81 -6.72 0.68
N ALA A 32 4.00 -7.86 0.03
CA ALA A 32 4.18 -9.12 0.72
C ALA A 32 5.54 -9.20 1.44
N ILE A 33 5.53 -9.74 2.67
CA ILE A 33 6.73 -10.17 3.39
C ILE A 33 6.98 -11.64 3.04
N ASN A 34 8.13 -11.94 2.45
CA ASN A 34 8.43 -13.27 1.91
C ASN A 34 9.39 -14.09 2.78
N ASN A 35 10.09 -13.45 3.71
CA ASN A 35 11.06 -14.09 4.60
C ASN A 35 11.28 -13.29 5.89
N GLU A 36 12.00 -13.87 6.84
CA GLU A 36 12.30 -13.24 8.14
C GLU A 36 13.10 -11.94 8.00
N THR A 37 14.04 -11.86 7.06
CA THR A 37 14.84 -10.64 6.85
C THR A 37 13.97 -9.47 6.40
N GLU A 38 13.03 -9.70 5.48
CA GLU A 38 12.08 -8.66 5.07
C GLU A 38 11.16 -8.23 6.23
N TYR A 39 10.77 -9.17 7.09
CA TYR A 39 10.02 -8.84 8.31
C TYR A 39 10.84 -7.93 9.24
N GLU A 40 12.11 -8.29 9.50
CA GLU A 40 13.01 -7.48 10.32
C GLU A 40 13.22 -6.06 9.76
N GLU A 41 13.35 -5.94 8.45
CA GLU A 41 13.44 -4.64 7.76
C GLU A 41 12.17 -3.79 7.95
N VAL A 42 11.00 -4.42 7.92
CA VAL A 42 9.73 -3.72 8.13
C VAL A 42 9.60 -3.21 9.56
N VAL A 43 9.87 -4.04 10.55
CA VAL A 43 9.74 -3.65 11.97
C VAL A 43 10.83 -2.69 12.44
N ALA A 44 11.92 -2.56 11.69
CA ALA A 44 12.97 -1.56 11.93
C ALA A 44 12.61 -0.14 11.45
N LYS A 45 11.51 0.03 10.72
CA LYS A 45 11.04 1.35 10.27
C LYS A 45 10.51 2.18 11.43
N ASP A 46 10.62 3.51 11.30
CA ASP A 46 10.05 4.44 12.29
C ASP A 46 8.52 4.26 12.39
N VAL A 47 7.85 4.14 11.25
CA VAL A 47 6.43 3.81 11.15
C VAL A 47 6.23 2.70 10.12
N ALA A 48 5.44 1.70 10.46
CA ALA A 48 5.04 0.64 9.53
C ALA A 48 3.61 0.16 9.82
N TYR A 49 2.98 -0.43 8.81
CA TYR A 49 1.69 -1.09 8.94
C TYR A 49 1.86 -2.55 8.58
N LEU A 50 1.66 -3.45 9.56
CA LEU A 50 1.65 -4.89 9.34
C LEU A 50 0.22 -5.38 9.13
N TYR A 51 -0.03 -6.02 8.00
CA TYR A 51 -1.29 -6.66 7.69
C TYR A 51 -1.17 -8.17 7.80
N PHE A 52 -1.88 -8.76 8.76
CA PHE A 52 -1.95 -10.20 8.98
C PHE A 52 -3.20 -10.79 8.34
N GLY A 53 -3.03 -11.84 7.57
CA GLY A 53 -4.10 -12.53 6.90
C GLY A 53 -3.59 -13.74 6.12
N PHE A 54 -4.46 -14.36 5.32
CA PHE A 54 -4.09 -15.37 4.34
C PHE A 54 -5.06 -15.36 3.14
N ASP A 55 -4.63 -15.93 2.01
CA ASP A 55 -5.27 -15.68 0.73
C ASP A 55 -6.69 -16.26 0.61
N ASP A 56 -6.98 -17.40 1.25
CA ASP A 56 -8.29 -18.07 1.21
C ASP A 56 -9.16 -17.81 2.45
N CYS A 57 -8.79 -16.84 3.28
CA CYS A 57 -9.57 -16.40 4.42
C CYS A 57 -10.78 -15.56 3.97
N PRO A 58 -12.05 -15.97 4.26
CA PRO A 58 -13.24 -15.22 3.83
C PRO A 58 -13.27 -13.78 4.35
N TYR A 59 -13.00 -13.57 5.63
CA TYR A 59 -12.99 -12.25 6.27
C TYR A 59 -11.84 -11.36 5.75
N CYS A 60 -10.69 -11.97 5.40
CA CYS A 60 -9.59 -11.23 4.77
C CYS A 60 -9.97 -10.74 3.37
N LYS A 61 -10.79 -11.52 2.62
CA LYS A 61 -11.30 -11.12 1.31
C LYS A 61 -12.27 -9.94 1.39
N GLU A 62 -13.00 -9.80 2.50
CA GLU A 62 -13.87 -8.65 2.77
C GLU A 62 -13.06 -7.42 3.20
N PHE A 63 -12.07 -7.60 4.05
CA PHE A 63 -11.24 -6.53 4.60
C PHE A 63 -10.28 -5.91 3.58
N ARG A 64 -9.67 -6.75 2.74
CA ARG A 64 -8.60 -6.34 1.83
C ARG A 64 -8.99 -5.21 0.85
N PRO A 65 -10.16 -5.24 0.16
CA PRO A 65 -10.54 -4.14 -0.72
C PRO A 65 -10.71 -2.81 0.01
N ILE A 66 -11.24 -2.83 1.24
CA ILE A 66 -11.41 -1.65 2.07
C ILE A 66 -10.04 -1.08 2.45
N LEU A 67 -9.13 -1.96 2.87
CA LEU A 67 -7.75 -1.58 3.18
C LEU A 67 -7.03 -0.99 1.97
N GLU A 68 -7.15 -1.59 0.79
CA GLU A 68 -6.52 -1.11 -0.44
C GLU A 68 -7.00 0.30 -0.83
N GLU A 69 -8.31 0.56 -0.70
CA GLU A 69 -8.89 1.89 -0.96
C GLU A 69 -8.32 2.95 -0.02
N GLU A 70 -8.32 2.70 1.27
CA GLU A 70 -7.78 3.63 2.28
C GLU A 70 -6.26 3.84 2.16
N LEU A 71 -5.51 2.80 1.81
CA LEU A 71 -4.08 2.92 1.54
C LEU A 71 -3.81 3.81 0.31
N MET A 72 -4.62 3.69 -0.74
CA MET A 72 -4.50 4.54 -1.92
C MET A 72 -4.84 6.01 -1.60
N GLU A 73 -5.85 6.26 -0.79
CA GLU A 73 -6.25 7.61 -0.39
C GLU A 73 -5.18 8.29 0.48
N THR A 74 -4.58 7.54 1.40
CA THR A 74 -3.58 8.06 2.34
C THR A 74 -2.14 8.02 1.80
N GLY A 75 -1.88 7.29 0.72
CA GLY A 75 -0.53 7.05 0.20
C GLY A 75 0.33 6.14 1.08
N GLN A 76 -0.27 5.45 2.06
CA GLN A 76 0.42 4.54 2.96
C GLN A 76 0.63 3.17 2.31
N ILE A 77 1.59 2.41 2.84
CA ILE A 77 1.90 1.04 2.43
C ILE A 77 1.66 0.11 3.61
N ALA A 78 0.93 -0.98 3.38
CA ALA A 78 0.82 -2.07 4.33
C ALA A 78 1.72 -3.25 3.91
N TYR A 79 2.40 -3.84 4.87
CA TYR A 79 3.26 -5.01 4.66
C TYR A 79 2.49 -6.26 5.07
N TYR A 80 2.28 -7.14 4.12
CA TYR A 80 1.44 -8.31 4.27
C TYR A 80 2.20 -9.50 4.81
N TYR A 81 1.87 -9.89 6.04
CA TYR A 81 2.34 -11.09 6.68
C TYR A 81 1.30 -12.21 6.48
N ASN A 82 1.56 -13.11 5.52
CA ASN A 82 0.66 -14.23 5.25
C ASN A 82 0.87 -15.34 6.28
N THR A 83 -0.06 -15.48 7.22
CA THR A 83 0.06 -16.42 8.35
C THR A 83 0.12 -17.87 7.92
N LYS A 84 -0.47 -18.25 6.79
CA LYS A 84 -0.33 -19.63 6.26
C LYS A 84 1.03 -19.88 5.61
N LYS A 85 1.57 -18.89 4.89
CA LYS A 85 2.86 -19.04 4.22
C LYS A 85 4.04 -18.98 5.20
N ARG A 86 3.89 -18.25 6.31
CA ARG A 86 4.94 -18.03 7.30
C ARG A 86 4.93 -19.00 8.47
N VAL A 87 3.97 -19.93 8.53
CA VAL A 87 3.77 -20.88 9.66
C VAL A 87 5.02 -21.69 10.03
N ASN A 88 5.97 -21.89 9.11
CA ASN A 88 7.21 -22.61 9.34
C ASN A 88 8.42 -21.71 9.61
N ASP A 89 8.24 -20.39 9.66
CA ASP A 89 9.31 -19.46 10.02
C ASP A 89 9.67 -19.66 11.52
N ALA A 90 10.96 -19.56 11.84
CA ALA A 90 11.43 -19.82 13.20
C ALA A 90 10.85 -18.84 14.23
N ASN A 91 10.54 -17.60 13.79
CA ASN A 91 9.98 -16.55 14.63
C ASN A 91 8.45 -16.44 14.55
N TYR A 92 7.75 -17.39 13.91
CA TYR A 92 6.32 -17.28 13.63
C TYR A 92 5.48 -17.03 14.88
N ASP A 93 5.61 -17.89 15.89
CA ASP A 93 4.85 -17.77 17.14
C ASP A 93 5.18 -16.47 17.89
N GLU A 94 6.46 -16.08 17.92
CA GLU A 94 6.90 -14.82 18.53
C GLU A 94 6.27 -13.60 17.83
N VAL A 95 6.18 -13.61 16.51
CA VAL A 95 5.55 -12.53 15.74
C VAL A 95 4.08 -12.41 16.09
N LEU A 96 3.33 -13.51 16.08
CA LEU A 96 1.91 -13.48 16.42
C LEU A 96 1.67 -13.01 17.86
N ASP A 97 2.45 -13.51 18.81
CA ASP A 97 2.36 -13.14 20.23
C ASP A 97 2.71 -11.66 20.45
N THR A 98 3.76 -11.17 19.78
CA THR A 98 4.22 -9.78 19.92
C THR A 98 3.13 -8.77 19.54
N TYR A 99 2.35 -9.08 18.52
CA TYR A 99 1.30 -8.17 18.02
C TYR A 99 -0.12 -8.60 18.41
N GLY A 100 -0.26 -9.62 19.25
CA GLY A 100 -1.56 -10.10 19.73
C GLY A 100 -2.46 -10.62 18.63
N VAL A 101 -1.90 -11.33 17.64
CA VAL A 101 -2.64 -11.84 16.48
C VAL A 101 -3.38 -13.13 16.86
N GLU A 102 -4.57 -13.00 17.40
CA GLU A 102 -5.46 -14.14 17.71
C GLU A 102 -6.36 -14.50 16.53
N PHE A 103 -6.74 -13.51 15.74
CA PHE A 103 -7.63 -13.62 14.58
C PHE A 103 -7.10 -12.78 13.42
N VAL A 104 -7.45 -13.18 12.22
CA VAL A 104 -7.20 -12.42 10.99
C VAL A 104 -8.51 -12.14 10.25
N PRO A 105 -8.64 -11.02 9.51
CA PRO A 105 -7.61 -10.02 9.22
C PRO A 105 -7.29 -9.10 10.41
N LEU A 106 -6.05 -8.64 10.48
CA LEU A 106 -5.62 -7.63 11.46
C LEU A 106 -4.58 -6.71 10.81
N LEU A 107 -4.83 -5.40 10.87
CA LEU A 107 -3.84 -4.38 10.53
C LEU A 107 -3.30 -3.78 11.82
N VAL A 108 -1.99 -3.77 11.98
CA VAL A 108 -1.30 -3.20 13.14
C VAL A 108 -0.42 -2.05 12.69
N ARG A 109 -0.59 -0.87 13.31
CA ARG A 109 0.34 0.24 13.15
C ARG A 109 1.48 0.07 14.14
N LEU A 110 2.70 0.16 13.62
CA LEU A 110 3.93 0.13 14.40
C LEU A 110 4.59 1.50 14.44
N GLU A 111 5.14 1.85 15.58
CA GLU A 111 6.09 2.95 15.75
C GLU A 111 7.35 2.41 16.41
N ASN A 112 8.48 2.51 15.70
CA ASN A 112 9.75 1.93 16.14
C ASN A 112 9.63 0.45 16.57
N GLY A 113 8.91 -0.33 15.77
CA GLY A 113 8.68 -1.76 15.97
C GLY A 113 7.62 -2.12 17.02
N LYS A 114 7.00 -1.14 17.69
CA LYS A 114 5.99 -1.38 18.73
C LYS A 114 4.59 -1.11 18.20
N ALA A 115 3.64 -1.99 18.51
CA ALA A 115 2.24 -1.78 18.19
C ALA A 115 1.67 -0.59 18.97
N VAL A 116 1.11 0.38 18.24
CA VAL A 116 0.46 1.58 18.80
C VAL A 116 -1.04 1.63 18.50
N GLY A 117 -1.54 0.79 17.62
CA GLY A 117 -2.95 0.65 17.31
C GLY A 117 -3.18 -0.48 16.33
N SER A 118 -4.41 -0.96 16.26
CA SER A 118 -4.79 -2.02 15.33
C SER A 118 -6.26 -1.90 14.91
N VAL A 119 -6.55 -2.43 13.73
CA VAL A 119 -7.90 -2.51 13.16
C VAL A 119 -8.11 -3.89 12.57
N ASN A 120 -9.27 -4.46 12.84
CA ASN A 120 -9.76 -5.68 12.22
C ASN A 120 -11.08 -5.41 11.46
N LEU A 121 -11.75 -6.46 10.98
CA LEU A 121 -12.99 -6.28 10.24
C LEU A 121 -14.12 -5.66 11.11
N ASP A 122 -14.20 -5.99 12.40
CA ASP A 122 -15.21 -5.45 13.31
C ASP A 122 -14.99 -3.97 13.65
N THR A 123 -13.74 -3.52 13.58
CA THR A 123 -13.32 -2.14 13.87
C THR A 123 -12.91 -1.37 12.61
N VAL A 124 -13.30 -1.84 11.43
CA VAL A 124 -12.88 -1.28 10.14
C VAL A 124 -13.21 0.21 9.98
N ALA A 125 -14.22 0.72 10.69
CA ALA A 125 -14.55 2.13 10.72
C ALA A 125 -13.42 3.03 11.27
N ASP A 126 -12.50 2.46 12.06
CA ASP A 126 -11.35 3.17 12.63
C ASP A 126 -10.11 3.18 11.69
N LEU A 127 -10.20 2.49 10.55
CA LEU A 127 -9.09 2.36 9.60
C LEU A 127 -8.58 3.70 9.08
N PRO A 128 -9.44 4.67 8.66
CA PRO A 128 -8.95 5.98 8.22
C PRO A 128 -8.15 6.71 9.31
N ALA A 129 -8.60 6.63 10.55
CA ALA A 129 -7.92 7.26 11.69
C ALA A 129 -6.57 6.60 11.97
N LEU A 130 -6.49 5.27 11.89
CA LEU A 130 -5.23 4.54 12.09
C LEU A 130 -4.17 4.90 11.03
N LEU A 131 -4.59 5.07 9.77
CA LEU A 131 -3.69 5.40 8.66
C LEU A 131 -3.33 6.88 8.59
N ALA A 132 -4.17 7.78 9.13
CA ALA A 132 -3.94 9.22 9.16
C ALA A 132 -3.13 9.69 10.38
N ALA A 133 -2.88 8.85 11.38
CA ALA A 133 -2.14 9.22 12.58
C ALA A 133 -0.68 9.57 12.21
N GLU A 134 -0.21 10.77 12.58
CA GLU A 134 1.15 11.26 12.42
C GLU A 134 2.01 10.95 13.67
#